data_63af61d2dbe950e98545cf92ff38b1f6
#
_entry.id   63af61d2dbe950e98545cf92ff38b1f6
#
_cell.length_a   1.000
_cell.length_b   1.000
_cell.length_c   1.000
_cell.angle_alpha   90.00
_cell.angle_beta   90.00
_cell.angle_gamma   90.00
#
_symmetry.space_group_name_H-M   'P 1'
#
loop_
_entity.id
_entity.type
_entity.pdbx_description
1 polymer ?
#
loop_
_entity_poly.entity_id
_entity_poly.type
_entity_poly.pdbx_seq_one_letter_code
_entity_poly.pdbx_strand_id
1 'polypeptide(L)'
;QLSAPMPFTTPQSMKERWARGPMVYGNSLMVKLGMTAPEDEPTELMPAPSIGWRAGEDDTYIWTSNKGEDHVFKRWQIIHFRFLDNDTNGFGTSFLEPLRTTLALEDAARRYGSASFRNGARPGSVLKSDQKIDSDVQLRLKANIESAHGGADNAFKVAILEQGLDWAPWPANLKDATVTEHRELTPKEVAAVFDIPQPAMGILDEANFGSVEALHTMLYQDTLGRWVTMIEETLRTDLIAPCPAYRGYDVKCDMNALLRG
;
A
#
# COMPACT_ATOMS: atom_id res chain seq x y z
N GLN A 1 27.95 -12.31 -0.71
CA GLN A 1 27.24 -11.19 -0.10
C GLN A 1 25.71 -11.32 -0.24
N LEU A 2 25.19 -11.61 -1.44
CA LEU A 2 23.75 -11.80 -1.64
C LEU A 2 23.20 -13.05 -0.94
N SER A 3 24.02 -14.04 -0.64
CA SER A 3 23.66 -15.26 0.08
C SER A 3 23.73 -15.13 1.61
N ALA A 4 24.48 -14.14 2.13
CA ALA A 4 24.62 -13.86 3.55
C ALA A 4 24.80 -12.35 3.77
N PRO A 5 23.73 -11.56 3.59
CA PRO A 5 23.84 -10.09 3.52
C PRO A 5 24.16 -9.45 4.87
N MET A 6 23.64 -9.97 5.96
CA MET A 6 23.84 -9.46 7.33
C MET A 6 23.54 -10.54 8.37
N PRO A 7 24.11 -10.45 9.59
CA PRO A 7 23.61 -11.21 10.73
C PRO A 7 22.11 -10.99 10.94
N PHE A 8 21.39 -12.06 11.22
CA PHE A 8 19.93 -12.04 11.46
C PHE A 8 19.03 -11.67 10.26
N THR A 9 19.59 -11.51 9.05
CA THR A 9 18.81 -11.26 7.83
C THR A 9 18.98 -12.41 6.86
N THR A 10 17.88 -13.08 6.50
CA THR A 10 17.94 -14.13 5.48
C THR A 10 17.96 -13.52 4.08
N PRO A 11 18.55 -14.20 3.09
CA PRO A 11 18.51 -13.75 1.69
C PRO A 11 17.07 -13.53 1.18
N GLN A 12 16.14 -14.36 1.63
CA GLN A 12 14.71 -14.23 1.29
C GLN A 12 14.11 -12.94 1.86
N SER A 13 14.31 -12.67 3.13
CA SER A 13 13.81 -11.44 3.78
C SER A 13 14.39 -10.17 3.13
N MET A 14 15.63 -10.22 2.68
CA MET A 14 16.26 -9.12 1.94
C MET A 14 15.58 -8.90 0.58
N LYS A 15 15.34 -9.97 -0.19
CA LYS A 15 14.64 -9.89 -1.48
C LYS A 15 13.22 -9.37 -1.35
N GLU A 16 12.50 -9.78 -0.31
CA GLU A 16 11.17 -9.26 0.00
C GLU A 16 11.18 -7.75 0.27
N ARG A 17 12.20 -7.24 0.96
CA ARG A 17 12.35 -5.79 1.17
C ARG A 17 12.62 -5.06 -0.14
N TRP A 18 13.42 -5.62 -1.04
CA TRP A 18 13.69 -5.05 -2.36
C TRP A 18 12.42 -4.91 -3.19
N ALA A 19 11.57 -5.93 -3.19
CA ALA A 19 10.32 -5.90 -3.94
C ALA A 19 9.29 -4.95 -3.29
N ARG A 20 9.12 -5.04 -1.97
CA ARG A 20 8.10 -4.28 -1.25
C ARG A 20 8.40 -2.78 -1.20
N GLY A 21 9.67 -2.38 -1.08
CA GLY A 21 10.05 -0.98 -0.97
C GLY A 21 9.54 -0.12 -2.12
N PRO A 22 9.87 -0.46 -3.39
CA PRO A 22 9.38 0.28 -4.54
C PRO A 22 7.86 0.22 -4.70
N MET A 23 7.21 -0.88 -4.35
CA MET A 23 5.74 -0.99 -4.42
C MET A 23 5.04 0.01 -3.51
N VAL A 24 5.48 0.09 -2.25
CA VAL A 24 4.79 0.89 -1.22
C VAL A 24 5.31 2.33 -1.15
N TYR A 25 6.62 2.52 -1.33
CA TYR A 25 7.29 3.81 -1.12
C TYR A 25 7.94 4.38 -2.39
N GLY A 26 7.87 3.66 -3.51
CA GLY A 26 8.56 4.01 -4.74
C GLY A 26 10.05 3.69 -4.74
N ASN A 27 10.63 3.36 -3.58
CA ASN A 27 12.06 3.24 -3.40
C ASN A 27 12.43 2.11 -2.42
N SER A 28 13.53 1.42 -2.70
CA SER A 28 14.21 0.56 -1.75
C SER A 28 15.72 0.79 -1.85
N LEU A 29 16.36 1.01 -0.72
CA LEU A 29 17.78 1.35 -0.69
C LEU A 29 18.56 0.31 0.11
N MET A 30 19.80 0.09 -0.30
CA MET A 30 20.79 -0.68 0.46
C MET A 30 22.06 0.14 0.59
N VAL A 31 22.66 0.10 1.76
CA VAL A 31 23.94 0.74 2.02
C VAL A 31 25.05 -0.30 1.85
N LYS A 32 26.05 0.05 1.08
CA LYS A 32 27.30 -0.70 0.92
C LYS A 32 28.26 -0.31 2.03
N LEU A 33 28.54 -1.22 2.95
CA LEU A 33 29.41 -0.99 4.10
C LEU A 33 30.87 -1.42 3.82
N GLY A 34 31.80 -0.82 4.54
CA GLY A 34 33.23 -1.16 4.48
C GLY A 34 33.97 -0.60 3.28
N MET A 35 33.36 0.32 2.53
CA MET A 35 33.95 0.97 1.37
C MET A 35 34.53 2.34 1.73
N THR A 36 35.71 2.65 1.21
CA THR A 36 36.37 3.98 1.31
C THR A 36 36.42 4.71 -0.03
N ALA A 37 36.31 3.95 -1.14
CA ALA A 37 36.30 4.46 -2.50
C ALA A 37 35.22 3.73 -3.34
N PRO A 38 34.78 4.33 -4.47
CA PRO A 38 33.73 3.74 -5.33
C PRO A 38 34.09 2.35 -5.90
N GLU A 39 35.38 2.09 -6.12
CA GLU A 39 35.92 0.86 -6.67
C GLU A 39 36.14 -0.25 -5.63
N ASP A 40 35.97 0.05 -4.34
CA ASP A 40 36.14 -0.95 -3.29
C ASP A 40 35.03 -2.01 -3.32
N GLU A 41 35.39 -3.22 -2.95
CA GLU A 41 34.41 -4.27 -2.71
C GLU A 41 33.69 -4.03 -1.36
N PRO A 42 32.35 -3.94 -1.33
CA PRO A 42 31.64 -3.80 -0.06
C PRO A 42 31.80 -5.06 0.77
N THR A 43 32.10 -4.89 2.05
CA THR A 43 32.17 -6.01 2.99
C THR A 43 30.81 -6.56 3.33
N GLU A 44 29.79 -5.69 3.33
CA GLU A 44 28.43 -6.01 3.73
C GLU A 44 27.40 -5.16 2.97
N LEU A 45 26.21 -5.72 2.72
CA LEU A 45 25.08 -5.02 2.13
C LEU A 45 23.97 -4.88 3.18
N MET A 46 23.76 -3.68 3.66
CA MET A 46 22.77 -3.38 4.69
C MET A 46 21.47 -2.86 4.08
N PRO A 47 20.34 -3.58 4.20
CA PRO A 47 19.04 -3.06 3.81
C PRO A 47 18.69 -1.84 4.65
N ALA A 48 18.41 -0.73 4.01
CA ALA A 48 18.02 0.51 4.67
C ALA A 48 16.49 0.63 4.79
N PRO A 49 15.98 1.46 5.72
CA PRO A 49 14.57 1.82 5.74
C PRO A 49 14.15 2.44 4.41
N SER A 50 12.94 2.17 3.93
CA SER A 50 12.45 2.74 2.66
C SER A 50 11.93 4.18 2.79
N ILE A 51 11.92 4.75 3.99
CA ILE A 51 11.42 6.10 4.30
C ILE A 51 12.51 6.95 4.96
N GLY A 52 12.34 8.27 4.90
CA GLY A 52 13.26 9.21 5.52
C GLY A 52 14.46 9.59 4.66
N TRP A 53 14.47 9.19 3.38
CA TRP A 53 15.52 9.53 2.43
C TRP A 53 15.19 10.79 1.64
N ARG A 54 16.20 11.58 1.35
CA ARG A 54 16.15 12.71 0.42
C ARG A 54 17.47 12.85 -0.33
N ALA A 55 17.41 13.49 -1.49
CA ALA A 55 18.62 13.91 -2.20
C ALA A 55 19.31 15.01 -1.41
N GLY A 56 20.62 14.92 -1.30
CA GLY A 56 21.49 15.98 -0.80
C GLY A 56 22.19 16.72 -1.93
N GLU A 57 23.05 17.65 -1.57
CA GLU A 57 23.96 18.32 -2.50
C GLU A 57 25.11 17.36 -2.90
N ASP A 58 25.81 17.67 -3.98
CA ASP A 58 27.00 16.93 -4.44
C ASP A 58 26.84 15.42 -4.56
N ASP A 59 25.74 14.98 -5.18
CA ASP A 59 25.44 13.56 -5.44
C ASP A 59 25.45 12.73 -4.15
N THR A 60 24.80 13.23 -3.10
CA THR A 60 24.68 12.55 -1.82
C THR A 60 23.22 12.14 -1.54
N TYR A 61 23.07 11.12 -0.70
CA TYR A 61 21.82 10.68 -0.11
C TYR A 61 21.82 11.01 1.38
N ILE A 62 20.75 11.59 1.87
CA ILE A 62 20.57 11.90 3.28
C ILE A 62 19.43 11.07 3.82
N TRP A 63 19.70 10.29 4.86
CA TRP A 63 18.67 9.58 5.59
C TRP A 63 18.50 10.16 6.98
N THR A 64 17.28 10.58 7.30
CA THR A 64 16.91 11.10 8.62
C THR A 64 16.36 9.98 9.48
N SER A 65 17.02 9.71 10.60
CA SER A 65 16.59 8.67 11.55
C SER A 65 15.31 9.07 12.29
N ASN A 66 14.65 8.13 12.95
CA ASN A 66 13.47 8.41 13.79
C ASN A 66 13.77 9.35 14.97
N LYS A 67 15.04 9.57 15.28
CA LYS A 67 15.51 10.52 16.30
C LYS A 67 15.77 11.93 15.74
N GLY A 68 15.61 12.11 14.43
CA GLY A 68 15.90 13.37 13.75
C GLY A 68 17.39 13.58 13.40
N GLU A 69 18.20 12.54 13.47
CA GLU A 69 19.61 12.58 13.10
C GLU A 69 19.76 12.32 11.60
N ASP A 70 20.54 13.15 10.93
CA ASP A 70 20.85 13.02 9.51
C ASP A 70 22.12 12.19 9.30
N HIS A 71 22.02 11.17 8.49
CA HIS A 71 23.13 10.35 8.02
C HIS A 71 23.34 10.60 6.53
N VAL A 72 24.54 11.04 6.17
CA VAL A 72 24.89 11.39 4.78
C VAL A 72 25.70 10.26 4.15
N PHE A 73 25.28 9.82 2.98
CA PHE A 73 25.93 8.80 2.19
C PHE A 73 26.28 9.33 0.80
N LYS A 74 27.42 8.97 0.28
CA LYS A 74 27.76 9.23 -1.11
C LYS A 74 26.93 8.33 -2.03
N ARG A 75 26.63 8.78 -3.24
CA ARG A 75 25.85 8.02 -4.23
C ARG A 75 26.41 6.61 -4.44
N TRP A 76 27.74 6.44 -4.53
CA TRP A 76 28.39 5.18 -4.73
C TRP A 76 28.31 4.20 -3.54
N GLN A 77 27.91 4.64 -2.36
CA GLN A 77 27.65 3.80 -1.19
C GLN A 77 26.23 3.20 -1.18
N ILE A 78 25.38 3.60 -2.11
CA ILE A 78 23.97 3.22 -2.13
C ILE A 78 23.68 2.36 -3.36
N ILE A 79 22.89 1.29 -3.17
CA ILE A 79 22.16 0.60 -4.23
C ILE A 79 20.73 1.08 -4.12
N HIS A 80 20.21 1.71 -5.18
CA HIS A 80 18.89 2.33 -5.15
C HIS A 80 17.94 1.66 -6.15
N PHE A 81 17.09 0.78 -5.65
CA PHE A 81 15.99 0.19 -6.40
C PHE A 81 14.83 1.19 -6.45
N ARG A 82 14.52 1.71 -7.63
CA ARG A 82 13.42 2.64 -7.86
C ARG A 82 12.58 2.17 -9.03
N PHE A 83 11.29 2.36 -8.90
CA PHE A 83 10.33 2.07 -9.94
C PHE A 83 9.52 3.33 -10.22
N LEU A 84 9.05 3.53 -11.45
CA LEU A 84 8.39 4.76 -11.85
C LEU A 84 9.25 5.99 -11.51
N ASP A 85 10.42 6.08 -12.15
CA ASP A 85 11.38 7.16 -11.91
C ASP A 85 10.72 8.53 -12.09
N ASN A 86 10.97 9.41 -11.14
CA ASN A 86 10.47 10.78 -11.18
C ASN A 86 11.66 11.72 -11.39
N ASP A 87 11.70 12.38 -12.55
CA ASP A 87 12.81 13.24 -13.00
C ASP A 87 13.15 14.40 -12.07
N THR A 88 12.29 14.71 -11.08
CA THR A 88 12.44 15.92 -10.26
C THR A 88 13.45 15.79 -9.14
N ASN A 89 13.64 14.61 -8.56
CA ASN A 89 14.51 14.41 -7.38
C ASN A 89 15.31 13.11 -7.37
N GLY A 90 15.24 12.33 -8.43
CA GLY A 90 15.94 11.04 -8.55
C GLY A 90 15.37 9.91 -7.67
N PHE A 91 14.21 10.13 -7.04
CA PHE A 91 13.47 9.11 -6.29
C PHE A 91 12.28 8.59 -7.08
N GLY A 92 12.01 7.30 -6.96
CA GLY A 92 10.87 6.65 -7.60
C GLY A 92 9.54 7.00 -6.94
N THR A 93 8.47 6.95 -7.70
CA THR A 93 7.09 7.17 -7.24
C THR A 93 6.46 5.85 -6.84
N SER A 94 5.71 5.84 -5.73
CA SER A 94 4.98 4.67 -5.25
C SER A 94 3.89 4.23 -6.23
N PHE A 95 3.70 2.92 -6.38
CA PHE A 95 2.53 2.36 -7.08
C PHE A 95 1.21 2.71 -6.41
N LEU A 96 1.24 3.08 -5.13
CA LEU A 96 0.03 3.50 -4.40
C LEU A 96 -0.41 4.92 -4.72
N GLU A 97 0.46 5.75 -5.35
CA GLU A 97 0.10 7.13 -5.66
C GLU A 97 -1.09 7.25 -6.62
N PRO A 98 -1.16 6.51 -7.75
CA PRO A 98 -2.34 6.48 -8.60
C PRO A 98 -3.60 5.97 -7.88
N LEU A 99 -3.44 5.09 -6.89
CA LEU A 99 -4.54 4.51 -6.12
C LEU A 99 -4.98 5.37 -4.94
N ARG A 100 -4.34 6.49 -4.67
CA ARG A 100 -4.58 7.30 -3.48
C ARG A 100 -6.04 7.68 -3.29
N THR A 101 -6.70 8.12 -4.36
CA THR A 101 -8.12 8.49 -4.32
C THR A 101 -9.02 7.29 -4.10
N THR A 102 -8.75 6.19 -4.79
CA THR A 102 -9.50 4.93 -4.66
C THR A 102 -9.39 4.36 -3.25
N LEU A 103 -8.17 4.33 -2.68
CA LEU A 103 -7.96 3.87 -1.31
C LEU A 103 -8.62 4.77 -0.26
N ALA A 104 -8.61 6.09 -0.48
CA ALA A 104 -9.29 7.04 0.39
C ALA A 104 -10.82 6.84 0.37
N LEU A 105 -11.38 6.59 -0.81
CA LEU A 105 -12.80 6.29 -0.98
C LEU A 105 -13.19 4.96 -0.30
N GLU A 106 -12.39 3.91 -0.47
CA GLU A 106 -12.62 2.63 0.19
C GLU A 106 -12.54 2.75 1.73
N ASP A 107 -11.57 3.50 2.25
CA ASP A 107 -11.49 3.77 3.71
C ASP A 107 -12.72 4.55 4.21
N ALA A 108 -13.18 5.55 3.47
CA ALA A 108 -14.40 6.28 3.79
C ALA A 108 -15.65 5.36 3.76
N ALA A 109 -15.76 4.49 2.76
CA ALA A 109 -16.85 3.52 2.66
C ALA A 109 -16.84 2.51 3.81
N ARG A 110 -15.67 2.03 4.21
CA ARG A 110 -15.51 1.15 5.38
C ARG A 110 -15.90 1.84 6.68
N ARG A 111 -15.48 3.08 6.89
CA ARG A 111 -15.85 3.88 8.06
C ARG A 111 -17.35 4.12 8.12
N TYR A 112 -17.96 4.46 6.99
CA TYR A 112 -19.39 4.63 6.87
C TYR A 112 -20.13 3.33 7.20
N GLY A 113 -19.76 2.21 6.60
CA GLY A 113 -20.34 0.90 6.89
C GLY A 113 -20.22 0.53 8.37
N SER A 114 -19.01 0.68 8.94
CA SER A 114 -18.78 0.41 10.37
C SER A 114 -19.62 1.31 11.29
N ALA A 115 -19.75 2.59 10.96
CA ALA A 115 -20.60 3.51 11.71
C ALA A 115 -22.08 3.15 11.58
N SER A 116 -22.54 2.78 10.38
CA SER A 116 -23.91 2.32 10.12
C SER A 116 -24.25 1.08 10.96
N PHE A 117 -23.35 0.08 10.98
CA PHE A 117 -23.56 -1.12 11.80
C PHE A 117 -23.53 -0.82 13.30
N ARG A 118 -22.61 0.03 13.78
CA ARG A 118 -22.58 0.43 15.19
C ARG A 118 -23.83 1.18 15.62
N ASN A 119 -24.42 1.95 14.73
CA ASN A 119 -25.63 2.71 14.97
C ASN A 119 -26.91 1.92 14.63
N GLY A 120 -26.84 0.59 14.51
CA GLY A 120 -27.97 -0.29 14.23
C GLY A 120 -28.46 -0.24 12.80
N ALA A 121 -27.56 0.01 11.83
CA ALA A 121 -27.84 0.10 10.39
C ALA A 121 -28.96 1.11 10.03
N ARG A 122 -29.24 2.05 10.89
CA ARG A 122 -30.21 3.11 10.62
C ARG A 122 -29.48 4.38 10.19
N PRO A 123 -29.68 4.87 8.97
CA PRO A 123 -29.27 6.22 8.59
C PRO A 123 -29.94 7.20 9.54
N GLY A 124 -29.24 8.29 9.85
CA GLY A 124 -29.67 9.28 10.83
C GLY A 124 -31.17 9.55 10.79
N SER A 125 -31.80 9.52 11.95
CA SER A 125 -33.23 9.73 12.10
C SER A 125 -33.46 11.11 12.68
N VAL A 126 -34.59 11.70 12.33
CA VAL A 126 -35.01 12.99 12.87
C VAL A 126 -36.18 12.74 13.81
N LEU A 127 -36.06 13.21 15.04
CA LEU A 127 -37.19 13.36 15.92
C LEU A 127 -37.84 14.68 15.60
N LYS A 128 -39.10 14.64 15.22
CA LYS A 128 -39.94 15.81 15.01
C LYS A 128 -40.86 16.04 16.21
N SER A 129 -41.04 17.27 16.59
CA SER A 129 -41.99 17.69 17.60
C SER A 129 -42.70 18.94 17.10
N ASP A 130 -44.00 19.00 17.33
CA ASP A 130 -44.82 20.19 17.05
C ASP A 130 -44.60 21.30 18.09
N GLN A 131 -43.94 20.96 19.20
CA GLN A 131 -43.64 21.91 20.28
C GLN A 131 -42.15 22.24 20.32
N LYS A 132 -41.83 23.47 20.74
CA LYS A 132 -40.46 23.90 20.96
C LYS A 132 -39.85 23.12 22.15
N ILE A 133 -38.79 22.41 21.91
CA ILE A 133 -38.09 21.63 22.93
C ILE A 133 -36.89 22.45 23.42
N ASP A 134 -36.75 22.62 24.72
CA ASP A 134 -35.60 23.30 25.34
C ASP A 134 -34.28 22.51 25.14
N SER A 135 -33.18 23.24 25.08
CA SER A 135 -31.83 22.64 24.80
C SER A 135 -31.46 21.51 25.77
N ASP A 136 -31.78 21.65 27.05
CA ASP A 136 -31.49 20.61 28.07
C ASP A 136 -32.33 19.35 27.88
N VAL A 137 -33.59 19.52 27.39
CA VAL A 137 -34.49 18.41 27.07
C VAL A 137 -33.97 17.70 25.79
N GLN A 138 -33.51 18.47 24.80
CA GLN A 138 -32.91 17.91 23.58
C GLN A 138 -31.68 17.02 23.88
N LEU A 139 -30.78 17.49 24.76
CA LEU A 139 -29.59 16.72 25.16
C LEU A 139 -29.99 15.43 25.89
N ARG A 140 -30.94 15.48 26.79
CA ARG A 140 -31.44 14.29 27.52
C ARG A 140 -32.14 13.30 26.60
N LEU A 141 -32.97 13.76 25.67
CA LEU A 141 -33.63 12.91 24.68
C LEU A 141 -32.62 12.22 23.78
N LYS A 142 -31.62 12.96 23.29
CA LYS A 142 -30.55 12.42 22.49
C LYS A 142 -29.79 11.32 23.25
N ALA A 143 -29.36 11.58 24.47
CA ALA A 143 -28.63 10.61 25.29
C ALA A 143 -29.48 9.36 25.59
N ASN A 144 -30.75 9.51 25.88
CA ASN A 144 -31.68 8.40 26.16
C ASN A 144 -31.88 7.53 24.92
N ILE A 145 -32.06 8.13 23.75
CA ILE A 145 -32.22 7.38 22.48
C ILE A 145 -30.92 6.67 22.10
N GLU A 146 -29.79 7.35 22.23
CA GLU A 146 -28.48 6.74 21.95
C GLU A 146 -28.22 5.55 22.89
N SER A 147 -28.55 5.64 24.17
CA SER A 147 -28.39 4.55 25.14
C SER A 147 -29.32 3.37 24.92
N ALA A 148 -30.57 3.66 24.53
CA ALA A 148 -31.63 2.64 24.38
C ALA A 148 -31.61 1.95 23.02
N HIS A 149 -31.17 2.63 21.96
CA HIS A 149 -31.25 2.18 20.57
C HIS A 149 -29.94 2.26 19.80
N GLY A 150 -28.85 2.78 20.41
CA GLY A 150 -27.52 2.80 19.81
C GLY A 150 -26.85 1.42 19.89
N GLY A 151 -26.04 1.11 18.84
CA GLY A 151 -25.27 -0.13 18.77
C GLY A 151 -26.01 -1.32 18.14
N ALA A 152 -25.23 -2.31 17.70
CA ALA A 152 -25.77 -3.51 17.03
C ALA A 152 -26.65 -4.35 17.96
N ASP A 153 -26.34 -4.40 19.25
CA ASP A 153 -27.06 -5.21 20.24
C ASP A 153 -28.45 -4.64 20.59
N ASN A 154 -28.69 -3.36 20.26
CA ASN A 154 -29.97 -2.69 20.48
C ASN A 154 -30.77 -2.50 19.17
N ALA A 155 -30.31 -3.10 18.08
CA ALA A 155 -31.02 -3.07 16.82
C ALA A 155 -32.39 -3.73 16.96
N PHE A 156 -33.41 -3.11 16.33
CA PHE A 156 -34.82 -3.60 16.31
C PHE A 156 -35.55 -3.54 17.65
N LYS A 157 -35.03 -2.93 18.70
CA LYS A 157 -35.82 -2.67 19.93
C LYS A 157 -36.93 -1.68 19.66
N VAL A 158 -38.06 -1.89 20.31
CA VAL A 158 -39.23 -1.02 20.20
C VAL A 158 -38.94 0.31 20.88
N ALA A 159 -39.17 1.42 20.18
CA ALA A 159 -39.11 2.77 20.74
C ALA A 159 -40.52 3.22 21.09
N ILE A 160 -40.72 3.73 22.31
CA ILE A 160 -41.96 4.39 22.74
C ILE A 160 -41.71 5.90 22.69
N LEU A 161 -42.46 6.59 21.88
CA LEU A 161 -42.38 8.04 21.74
C LEU A 161 -43.61 8.67 22.46
N GLU A 162 -43.34 9.62 23.32
CA GLU A 162 -44.34 10.35 24.08
C GLU A 162 -44.40 11.82 23.64
N GLN A 163 -45.44 12.54 24.05
CA GLN A 163 -45.57 14.01 23.89
C GLN A 163 -45.53 14.51 22.43
N GLY A 164 -46.11 13.78 21.50
CA GLY A 164 -46.20 14.21 20.10
C GLY A 164 -44.89 14.19 19.36
N LEU A 165 -43.93 13.39 19.84
CA LEU A 165 -42.67 13.11 19.11
C LEU A 165 -42.97 12.12 17.98
N ASP A 166 -42.56 12.49 16.77
CA ASP A 166 -42.61 11.61 15.60
C ASP A 166 -41.23 11.25 15.13
N TRP A 167 -41.04 9.98 14.71
CA TRP A 167 -39.79 9.46 14.22
C TRP A 167 -39.82 9.41 12.70
N ALA A 168 -39.09 10.31 12.05
CA ALA A 168 -38.97 10.30 10.61
C ALA A 168 -37.55 9.82 10.21
N PRO A 169 -37.43 8.90 9.24
CA PRO A 169 -36.14 8.60 8.66
C PRO A 169 -35.60 9.85 7.98
N TRP A 170 -34.32 10.18 8.20
CA TRP A 170 -33.63 11.17 7.37
C TRP A 170 -33.56 10.60 5.96
N PRO A 171 -33.97 11.32 4.93
CA PRO A 171 -33.88 10.84 3.55
C PRO A 171 -32.40 10.83 3.10
N ALA A 172 -31.63 9.87 3.58
CA ALA A 172 -30.28 9.60 3.11
C ALA A 172 -30.40 8.74 1.85
N ASN A 173 -30.44 9.37 0.70
CA ASN A 173 -30.39 8.72 -0.62
C ASN A 173 -28.96 8.33 -1.02
N LEU A 174 -28.17 7.79 -0.12
CA LEU A 174 -26.98 7.04 -0.49
C LEU A 174 -27.43 5.61 -0.79
N LYS A 175 -27.67 5.33 -2.06
CA LYS A 175 -28.02 3.99 -2.53
C LYS A 175 -26.91 3.03 -2.08
N ASP A 176 -27.29 2.02 -1.32
CA ASP A 176 -26.40 0.93 -0.91
C ASP A 176 -25.71 0.24 -2.12
N ALA A 177 -26.33 0.31 -3.29
CA ALA A 177 -25.80 -0.14 -4.57
C ALA A 177 -24.45 0.51 -4.95
N THR A 178 -24.31 1.81 -4.78
CA THR A 178 -23.07 2.54 -5.16
C THR A 178 -21.87 2.08 -4.32
N VAL A 179 -22.07 1.79 -3.05
CA VAL A 179 -20.99 1.31 -2.17
C VAL A 179 -20.55 -0.09 -2.57
N THR A 180 -21.46 -0.97 -2.96
CA THR A 180 -21.15 -2.32 -3.42
C THR A 180 -20.39 -2.31 -4.74
N GLU A 181 -20.85 -1.53 -5.72
CA GLU A 181 -20.17 -1.37 -7.01
C GLU A 181 -18.75 -0.82 -6.87
N HIS A 182 -18.53 0.18 -5.99
CA HIS A 182 -17.18 0.69 -5.73
C HIS A 182 -16.25 -0.34 -5.10
N ARG A 183 -16.77 -1.20 -4.22
CA ARG A 183 -15.97 -2.27 -3.60
C ARG A 183 -15.57 -3.37 -4.58
N GLU A 184 -16.29 -3.56 -5.66
CA GLU A 184 -15.90 -4.47 -6.74
C GLU A 184 -14.85 -3.87 -7.67
N LEU A 185 -14.87 -2.55 -7.87
CA LEU A 185 -13.90 -1.86 -8.72
C LEU A 185 -12.50 -1.77 -8.08
N THR A 186 -12.43 -1.57 -6.78
CA THR A 186 -11.15 -1.37 -6.07
C THR A 186 -10.13 -2.49 -6.31
N PRO A 187 -10.46 -3.80 -6.21
CA PRO A 187 -9.50 -4.86 -6.51
C PRO A 187 -9.04 -4.88 -7.97
N LYS A 188 -9.92 -4.52 -8.91
CA LYS A 188 -9.58 -4.45 -10.34
C LYS A 188 -8.63 -3.29 -10.64
N GLU A 189 -8.84 -2.14 -10.01
CA GLU A 189 -7.95 -0.99 -10.12
C GLU A 189 -6.57 -1.27 -9.52
N VAL A 190 -6.52 -1.96 -8.38
CA VAL A 190 -5.25 -2.41 -7.78
C VAL A 190 -4.53 -3.37 -8.72
N ALA A 191 -5.24 -4.37 -9.28
CA ALA A 191 -4.67 -5.30 -10.23
C ALA A 191 -4.07 -4.57 -11.44
N ALA A 192 -4.78 -3.57 -11.98
CA ALA A 192 -4.33 -2.79 -13.13
C ALA A 192 -3.08 -1.95 -12.82
N VAL A 193 -3.00 -1.33 -11.65
CA VAL A 193 -1.83 -0.51 -11.27
C VAL A 193 -0.57 -1.36 -11.09
N PHE A 194 -0.71 -2.57 -10.56
CA PHE A 194 0.41 -3.50 -10.41
C PHE A 194 0.66 -4.37 -11.64
N ASP A 195 -0.14 -4.19 -12.70
CA ASP A 195 -0.07 -4.98 -13.93
C ASP A 195 -0.23 -6.49 -13.66
N ILE A 196 -1.09 -6.84 -12.68
CA ILE A 196 -1.36 -8.21 -12.29
C ILE A 196 -2.62 -8.68 -13.04
N PRO A 197 -2.57 -9.82 -13.77
CA PRO A 197 -3.76 -10.39 -14.38
C PRO A 197 -4.85 -10.65 -13.33
N GLN A 198 -6.06 -10.12 -13.55
CA GLN A 198 -7.16 -10.21 -12.58
C GLN A 198 -7.43 -11.63 -12.06
N PRO A 199 -7.38 -12.68 -12.89
CA PRO A 199 -7.57 -14.05 -12.42
C PRO A 199 -6.47 -14.55 -11.49
N ALA A 200 -5.25 -14.03 -11.59
CA ALA A 200 -4.18 -14.34 -10.63
C ALA A 200 -4.48 -13.82 -9.23
N MET A 201 -5.38 -12.83 -9.12
CA MET A 201 -5.92 -12.32 -7.86
C MET A 201 -7.23 -13.01 -7.43
N GLY A 202 -7.70 -14.02 -8.17
CA GLY A 202 -8.96 -14.71 -7.90
C GLY A 202 -10.20 -13.96 -8.40
N ILE A 203 -10.04 -12.93 -9.23
CA ILE A 203 -11.14 -12.17 -9.84
C ILE A 203 -11.49 -12.88 -11.15
N LEU A 204 -12.55 -13.68 -11.14
CA LEU A 204 -12.94 -14.58 -12.24
C LEU A 204 -14.14 -14.04 -13.04
N ASP A 205 -14.25 -12.76 -13.28
CA ASP A 205 -15.33 -12.19 -14.07
C ASP A 205 -15.20 -12.62 -15.55
N GLU A 206 -16.13 -13.48 -16.02
CA GLU A 206 -16.39 -13.87 -17.42
C GLU A 206 -15.17 -14.19 -18.34
N ALA A 207 -13.98 -14.33 -17.76
CA ALA A 207 -12.78 -14.51 -18.54
C ALA A 207 -12.60 -16.00 -18.89
N ASN A 208 -12.75 -16.31 -20.18
CA ASN A 208 -12.33 -17.58 -20.76
C ASN A 208 -10.81 -17.67 -20.81
N PHE A 209 -10.19 -18.07 -19.68
CA PHE A 209 -8.75 -18.34 -19.66
C PHE A 209 -8.51 -19.73 -20.24
N GLY A 210 -7.82 -19.76 -21.37
CA GLY A 210 -7.55 -20.99 -22.10
C GLY A 210 -6.73 -22.02 -21.33
N SER A 211 -5.91 -21.61 -20.36
CA SER A 211 -5.21 -22.50 -19.45
C SER A 211 -4.60 -21.76 -18.26
N VAL A 212 -4.38 -22.46 -17.15
CA VAL A 212 -3.62 -21.98 -15.98
C VAL A 212 -2.18 -21.65 -16.37
N GLU A 213 -1.61 -22.38 -17.31
CA GLU A 213 -0.26 -22.14 -17.83
C GLU A 213 -0.11 -20.78 -18.53
N ALA A 214 -1.13 -20.40 -19.33
CA ALA A 214 -1.14 -19.08 -19.98
C ALA A 214 -1.18 -17.95 -18.95
N LEU A 215 -1.98 -18.11 -17.90
CA LEU A 215 -2.07 -17.14 -16.80
C LEU A 215 -0.74 -16.99 -16.05
N HIS A 216 -0.08 -18.11 -15.72
CA HIS A 216 1.24 -18.09 -15.10
C HIS A 216 2.27 -17.43 -16.03
N THR A 217 2.24 -17.73 -17.32
CA THR A 217 3.15 -17.13 -18.29
C THR A 217 2.98 -15.61 -18.33
N MET A 218 1.75 -15.12 -18.41
CA MET A 218 1.45 -13.68 -18.35
C MET A 218 1.98 -13.03 -17.05
N LEU A 219 1.69 -13.63 -15.90
CA LEU A 219 2.16 -13.12 -14.61
C LEU A 219 3.69 -13.03 -14.56
N TYR A 220 4.39 -14.08 -15.00
CA TYR A 220 5.85 -14.11 -14.95
C TYR A 220 6.50 -13.21 -15.99
N GLN A 221 6.02 -13.20 -17.22
CA GLN A 221 6.64 -12.45 -18.30
C GLN A 221 6.27 -10.97 -18.26
N ASP A 222 4.98 -10.68 -18.14
CA ASP A 222 4.49 -9.31 -18.26
C ASP A 222 4.62 -8.55 -16.94
N THR A 223 4.18 -9.14 -15.83
CA THR A 223 4.22 -8.47 -14.53
C THR A 223 5.61 -8.55 -13.88
N LEU A 224 6.11 -9.77 -13.61
CA LEU A 224 7.34 -9.94 -12.84
C LEU A 224 8.61 -9.67 -13.65
N GLY A 225 8.56 -9.83 -14.98
CA GLY A 225 9.70 -9.56 -15.86
C GLY A 225 10.26 -8.14 -15.70
N ARG A 226 9.39 -7.13 -15.58
CA ARG A 226 9.78 -5.72 -15.34
C ARG A 226 10.50 -5.54 -14.01
N TRP A 227 10.04 -6.21 -12.95
CA TRP A 227 10.65 -6.16 -11.62
C TRP A 227 12.02 -6.81 -11.61
N VAL A 228 12.14 -7.96 -12.27
CA VAL A 228 13.40 -8.70 -12.41
C VAL A 228 14.41 -7.85 -13.17
N THR A 229 14.01 -7.28 -14.31
CA THR A 229 14.88 -6.39 -15.10
C THR A 229 15.36 -5.20 -14.28
N MET A 230 14.50 -4.53 -13.56
CA MET A 230 14.87 -3.41 -12.69
C MET A 230 15.90 -3.82 -11.63
N ILE A 231 15.70 -4.98 -11.00
CA ILE A 231 16.65 -5.49 -9.99
C ILE A 231 18.01 -5.82 -10.63
N GLU A 232 18.01 -6.52 -11.77
CA GLU A 232 19.24 -6.87 -12.48
C GLU A 232 20.04 -5.64 -12.92
N GLU A 233 19.37 -4.67 -13.54
CA GLU A 233 20.01 -3.44 -14.01
C GLU A 233 20.53 -2.59 -12.85
N THR A 234 19.78 -2.47 -11.77
CA THR A 234 20.22 -1.74 -10.59
C THR A 234 21.45 -2.40 -9.96
N LEU A 235 21.43 -3.72 -9.78
CA LEU A 235 22.60 -4.43 -9.24
C LEU A 235 23.80 -4.36 -10.17
N ARG A 236 23.58 -4.42 -11.47
CA ARG A 236 24.67 -4.26 -12.45
C ARG A 236 25.28 -2.87 -12.37
N THR A 237 24.46 -1.82 -12.31
CA THR A 237 24.91 -0.44 -12.34
C THR A 237 25.52 0.00 -10.99
N ASP A 238 24.84 -0.32 -9.88
CA ASP A 238 25.22 0.21 -8.57
C ASP A 238 26.19 -0.68 -7.79
N LEU A 239 26.28 -1.98 -8.11
CA LEU A 239 27.13 -2.91 -7.39
C LEU A 239 28.29 -3.46 -8.26
N ILE A 240 27.97 -3.98 -9.46
CA ILE A 240 28.96 -4.70 -10.28
C ILE A 240 29.86 -3.74 -11.05
N ALA A 241 29.28 -2.81 -11.80
CA ALA A 241 30.03 -1.94 -12.70
C ALA A 241 31.10 -1.08 -11.99
N PRO A 242 30.85 -0.51 -10.78
CA PRO A 242 31.85 0.30 -10.10
C PRO A 242 33.04 -0.50 -9.55
N CYS A 243 32.87 -1.78 -9.24
CA CYS A 243 33.86 -2.58 -8.54
C CYS A 243 34.71 -3.45 -9.52
N PRO A 244 36.01 -3.20 -9.70
CA PRO A 244 36.86 -3.99 -10.58
C PRO A 244 36.97 -5.49 -10.20
N ALA A 245 36.78 -5.82 -8.92
CA ALA A 245 36.77 -7.20 -8.43
C ALA A 245 35.63 -8.03 -9.05
N TYR A 246 34.54 -7.37 -9.48
CA TYR A 246 33.40 -8.02 -10.13
C TYR A 246 33.45 -7.97 -11.66
N ARG A 247 34.58 -7.58 -12.24
CA ARG A 247 34.75 -7.54 -13.70
C ARG A 247 34.52 -8.93 -14.33
N GLY A 248 33.60 -9.02 -15.28
CA GLY A 248 33.25 -10.28 -15.95
C GLY A 248 32.11 -11.05 -15.25
N TYR A 249 31.62 -10.57 -14.12
CA TYR A 249 30.39 -11.10 -13.52
C TYR A 249 29.18 -10.36 -14.04
N ASP A 250 28.04 -11.03 -14.07
CA ASP A 250 26.72 -10.46 -14.38
C ASP A 250 25.69 -11.03 -13.39
N VAL A 251 24.62 -10.30 -13.18
CA VAL A 251 23.47 -10.75 -12.37
C VAL A 251 22.32 -11.06 -13.30
N LYS A 252 21.81 -12.28 -13.24
CA LYS A 252 20.61 -12.70 -13.95
C LYS A 252 19.73 -13.56 -13.06
N CYS A 253 18.42 -13.31 -13.12
CA CYS A 253 17.40 -14.15 -12.50
C CYS A 253 16.98 -15.22 -13.50
N ASP A 254 17.04 -16.49 -13.12
CA ASP A 254 16.59 -17.60 -13.99
C ASP A 254 15.04 -17.71 -13.93
N MET A 255 14.39 -16.94 -14.80
CA MET A 255 12.94 -17.01 -14.94
C MET A 255 12.46 -18.31 -15.58
N ASN A 256 13.34 -19.00 -16.36
CA ASN A 256 12.95 -20.25 -17.01
C ASN A 256 12.77 -21.40 -16.01
N ALA A 257 13.42 -21.34 -14.87
CA ALA A 257 13.24 -22.31 -13.80
C ALA A 257 11.81 -22.27 -13.22
N LEU A 258 11.17 -21.09 -13.22
CA LEU A 258 9.81 -20.89 -12.72
C LEU A 258 8.72 -21.31 -13.72
N LEU A 259 9.04 -21.32 -15.02
CA LEU A 259 8.11 -21.69 -16.08
C LEU A 259 8.07 -23.22 -16.36
N ARG A 260 8.98 -23.97 -15.75
CA ARG A 260 9.13 -25.43 -15.96
C ARG A 260 8.52 -26.28 -14.84
N GLY A 261 7.90 -25.65 -13.82
CA GLY A 261 7.31 -26.29 -12.65
C GLY A 261 5.92 -26.86 -12.86
#